data_f27f1fc46da780830c69ed0e1272ed88
#
_entry.id   f27f1fc46da780830c69ed0e1272ed88
#
_cell.length_a   1.000
_cell.length_b   1.000
_cell.length_c   1.000
_cell.angle_alpha   90.00
_cell.angle_beta   90.00
_cell.angle_gamma   90.00
#
_symmetry.space_group_name_H-M   'P 1'
#
loop_
_entity.id
_entity.type
_entity.pdbx_description
1 polymer ?
#
loop_
_entity_poly.entity_id
_entity_poly.type
_entity_poly.pdbx_seq_one_letter_code
_entity_poly.pdbx_strand_id
1 'polypeptide(L)'
;MEEKKLLTTEEKRKQRIAQLKARLQKEEARLADSERKKRTGQLVSWGVMVEEIFKSADEAGRQRLVESAKKHLKDRNLQRALEGFSRLSGVCL
;
A
#
# COMPACT_ATOMS: atom_id res chain seq x y z
N MET A 1 -0.67 -58.61 5.28
CA MET A 1 -1.03 -57.58 4.42
C MET A 1 -1.31 -56.30 5.14
N GLU A 2 -0.79 -55.29 4.61
CA GLU A 2 -0.88 -54.02 5.23
C GLU A 2 -2.12 -53.31 4.79
N GLU A 3 -3.01 -53.08 5.68
CA GLU A 3 -4.19 -52.34 5.33
C GLU A 3 -3.91 -50.86 5.44
N LYS A 4 -4.35 -50.15 4.43
CA LYS A 4 -4.30 -48.70 4.54
C LYS A 4 -5.16 -48.30 5.69
N LYS A 5 -4.57 -47.60 6.60
CA LYS A 5 -5.28 -47.08 7.72
C LYS A 5 -6.30 -46.08 7.28
N LEU A 6 -7.55 -46.38 7.48
CA LEU A 6 -8.59 -45.43 7.18
C LEU A 6 -8.65 -44.40 8.28
N LEU A 7 -8.82 -43.17 7.88
CA LEU A 7 -8.96 -42.11 8.84
C LEU A 7 -10.28 -42.20 9.57
N THR A 8 -10.27 -41.95 10.86
CA THR A 8 -11.49 -41.90 11.62
C THR A 8 -12.30 -40.67 11.20
N THR A 9 -13.55 -40.65 11.57
CA THR A 9 -14.42 -39.49 11.28
C THR A 9 -13.83 -38.22 11.87
N GLU A 10 -13.29 -38.31 13.07
CA GLU A 10 -12.67 -37.14 13.72
C GLU A 10 -11.44 -36.69 12.97
N GLU A 11 -10.60 -37.61 12.54
CA GLU A 11 -9.39 -37.27 11.77
C GLU A 11 -9.74 -36.60 10.46
N LYS A 12 -10.77 -37.09 9.77
CA LYS A 12 -11.24 -36.48 8.52
C LYS A 12 -11.75 -35.05 8.78
N ARG A 13 -12.47 -34.87 9.86
CA ARG A 13 -12.96 -33.54 10.22
C ARG A 13 -11.80 -32.60 10.53
N LYS A 14 -10.79 -33.07 11.26
CA LYS A 14 -9.61 -32.27 11.56
C LYS A 14 -8.87 -31.88 10.31
N GLN A 15 -8.71 -32.80 9.37
CA GLN A 15 -8.07 -32.49 8.09
C GLN A 15 -8.85 -31.45 7.32
N ARG A 16 -10.17 -31.57 7.28
CA ARG A 16 -11.03 -30.63 6.58
C ARG A 16 -10.91 -29.24 7.20
N ILE A 17 -10.91 -29.16 8.51
CA ILE A 17 -10.75 -27.90 9.23
C ILE A 17 -9.41 -27.27 8.90
N ALA A 18 -8.33 -28.06 8.91
CA ALA A 18 -7.00 -27.58 8.59
C ALA A 18 -6.94 -27.03 7.15
N GLN A 19 -7.55 -27.75 6.21
CA GLN A 19 -7.61 -27.33 4.81
C GLN A 19 -8.41 -26.03 4.64
N LEU A 20 -9.53 -25.92 5.35
CA LEU A 20 -10.34 -24.70 5.31
C LEU A 20 -9.63 -23.51 5.91
N LYS A 21 -8.91 -23.73 7.00
CA LYS A 21 -8.11 -22.67 7.61
C LYS A 21 -7.01 -22.20 6.69
N ALA A 22 -6.32 -23.14 6.05
CA ALA A 22 -5.26 -22.79 5.10
C ALA A 22 -5.81 -22.01 3.91
N ARG A 23 -6.98 -22.40 3.40
CA ARG A 23 -7.62 -21.71 2.30
C ARG A 23 -8.05 -20.30 2.72
N LEU A 24 -8.60 -20.18 3.92
CA LEU A 24 -9.01 -18.88 4.44
C LEU A 24 -7.82 -17.94 4.56
N GLN A 25 -6.70 -18.41 5.12
CA GLN A 25 -5.49 -17.59 5.22
C GLN A 25 -5.02 -17.13 3.85
N LYS A 26 -5.09 -18.00 2.86
CA LYS A 26 -4.70 -17.68 1.50
C LYS A 26 -5.57 -16.58 0.91
N GLU A 27 -6.89 -16.70 1.11
CA GLU A 27 -7.82 -15.70 0.61
C GLU A 27 -7.68 -14.37 1.33
N GLU A 28 -7.43 -14.41 2.65
CA GLU A 28 -7.18 -13.19 3.41
C GLU A 28 -5.93 -12.47 2.92
N ALA A 29 -4.87 -13.25 2.62
CA ALA A 29 -3.64 -12.68 2.09
C ALA A 29 -3.87 -12.03 0.72
N ARG A 30 -4.66 -12.68 -0.14
CA ARG A 30 -5.00 -12.12 -1.45
C ARG A 30 -5.80 -10.83 -1.33
N LEU A 31 -6.75 -10.80 -0.39
CA LEU A 31 -7.56 -9.61 -0.16
C LEU A 31 -6.70 -8.46 0.34
N ALA A 32 -5.84 -8.72 1.32
CA ALA A 32 -4.94 -7.70 1.85
C ALA A 32 -4.01 -7.15 0.77
N ASP A 33 -3.51 -8.04 -0.10
CA ASP A 33 -2.65 -7.63 -1.21
C ASP A 33 -3.41 -6.76 -2.22
N SER A 34 -4.64 -7.15 -2.54
CA SER A 34 -5.50 -6.40 -3.44
C SER A 34 -5.81 -5.01 -2.88
N GLU A 35 -6.12 -4.93 -1.59
CA GLU A 35 -6.39 -3.65 -0.93
C GLU A 35 -5.15 -2.76 -0.91
N ARG A 36 -3.98 -3.36 -0.68
CA ARG A 36 -2.72 -2.63 -0.71
C ARG A 36 -2.45 -2.04 -2.08
N LYS A 37 -2.71 -2.82 -3.14
CA LYS A 37 -2.54 -2.35 -4.51
C LYS A 37 -3.48 -1.21 -4.84
N LYS A 38 -4.73 -1.31 -4.40
CA LYS A 38 -5.71 -0.24 -4.60
C LYS A 38 -5.27 1.03 -3.90
N ARG A 39 -4.82 0.92 -2.65
CA ARG A 39 -4.34 2.08 -1.92
C ARG A 39 -3.12 2.71 -2.57
N THR A 40 -2.17 1.87 -3.03
CA THR A 40 -0.99 2.36 -3.73
C THR A 40 -1.41 3.12 -5.00
N GLY A 41 -2.37 2.59 -5.75
CA GLY A 41 -2.90 3.27 -6.92
C GLY A 41 -3.52 4.61 -6.59
N GLN A 42 -4.28 4.68 -5.50
CA GLN A 42 -4.87 5.94 -5.04
C GLN A 42 -3.81 6.95 -4.68
N LEU A 43 -2.78 6.51 -3.94
CA LEU A 43 -1.68 7.40 -3.55
C LEU A 43 -0.91 7.90 -4.77
N VAL A 44 -0.68 7.04 -5.75
CA VAL A 44 -0.04 7.44 -7.01
C VAL A 44 -0.89 8.48 -7.75
N SER A 45 -2.19 8.26 -7.80
CA SER A 45 -3.10 9.20 -8.47
C SER A 45 -3.08 10.58 -7.79
N TRP A 46 -3.13 10.59 -6.47
CA TRP A 46 -3.02 11.85 -5.73
C TRP A 46 -1.67 12.52 -5.94
N GLY A 47 -0.59 11.72 -6.00
CA GLY A 47 0.74 12.23 -6.28
C GLY A 47 0.84 12.87 -7.65
N VAL A 48 0.26 12.23 -8.66
CA VAL A 48 0.22 12.79 -10.02
C VAL A 48 -0.52 14.12 -10.03
N MET A 49 -1.64 14.19 -9.31
CA MET A 49 -2.42 15.42 -9.22
C MET A 49 -1.61 16.53 -8.57
N VAL A 50 -0.94 16.24 -7.46
CA VAL A 50 -0.11 17.23 -6.75
C VAL A 50 1.03 17.68 -7.65
N GLU A 51 1.66 16.75 -8.38
CA GLU A 51 2.73 17.07 -9.32
C GLU A 51 2.27 18.06 -10.39
N GLU A 52 1.10 17.80 -10.97
CA GLU A 52 0.54 18.70 -11.99
C GLU A 52 0.18 20.07 -11.41
N ILE A 53 -0.37 20.11 -10.22
CA ILE A 53 -0.69 21.36 -9.55
C ILE A 53 0.60 22.15 -9.28
N PHE A 54 1.63 21.47 -8.80
CA PHE A 54 2.92 22.10 -8.52
C PHE A 54 3.55 22.68 -9.77
N LYS A 55 3.52 21.94 -10.89
CA LYS A 55 4.09 22.39 -12.15
C LYS A 55 3.40 23.65 -12.68
N SER A 56 2.09 23.72 -12.54
CA SER A 56 1.32 24.86 -13.06
C SER A 56 1.16 26.00 -12.06
N ALA A 57 1.56 25.81 -10.81
CA ALA A 57 1.42 26.83 -9.78
C ALA A 57 2.50 27.90 -9.93
N ASP A 58 2.18 29.12 -9.49
CA ASP A 58 3.16 30.17 -9.35
C ASP A 58 4.00 29.94 -8.10
N GLU A 59 4.93 30.82 -7.82
CA GLU A 59 5.83 30.66 -6.68
C GLU A 59 5.06 30.63 -5.35
N ALA A 60 4.06 31.46 -5.20
CA ALA A 60 3.25 31.48 -4.00
C ALA A 60 2.47 30.18 -3.84
N GLY A 61 1.94 29.63 -4.95
CA GLY A 61 1.24 28.35 -4.92
C GLY A 61 2.15 27.19 -4.58
N ARG A 62 3.37 27.21 -5.13
CA ARG A 62 4.38 26.19 -4.81
C ARG A 62 4.77 26.24 -3.35
N GLN A 63 4.95 27.45 -2.81
CA GLN A 63 5.28 27.63 -1.41
C GLN A 63 4.17 27.09 -0.50
N ARG A 64 2.91 27.29 -0.87
CA ARG A 64 1.77 26.73 -0.12
C ARG A 64 1.78 25.22 -0.11
N LEU A 65 2.15 24.58 -1.24
CA LEU A 65 2.26 23.14 -1.30
C LEU A 65 3.39 22.62 -0.43
N VAL A 66 4.53 23.31 -0.42
CA VAL A 66 5.67 22.94 0.44
C VAL A 66 5.27 23.09 1.91
N GLU A 67 4.61 24.17 2.28
CA GLU A 67 4.14 24.37 3.64
C GLU A 67 3.13 23.31 4.05
N SER A 68 2.23 22.94 3.14
CA SER A 68 1.26 21.87 3.38
C SER A 68 1.96 20.54 3.62
N ALA A 69 3.00 20.24 2.84
CA ALA A 69 3.78 19.02 3.04
C ALA A 69 4.43 19.01 4.42
N LYS A 70 5.02 20.12 4.82
CA LYS A 70 5.65 20.23 6.14
C LYS A 70 4.65 20.06 7.27
N LYS A 71 3.41 20.49 7.04
CA LYS A 71 2.34 20.38 8.04
C LYS A 71 1.81 18.97 8.17
N HIS A 72 1.67 18.26 7.05
CA HIS A 72 0.98 16.97 7.01
C HIS A 72 1.90 15.75 6.95
N LEU A 73 3.15 15.92 6.55
CA LEU A 73 4.10 14.83 6.39
C LEU A 73 5.22 14.93 7.42
N LYS A 74 5.78 13.79 7.79
CA LYS A 74 6.86 13.70 8.78
C LYS A 74 7.94 12.75 8.31
N ASP A 75 9.15 12.94 8.82
CA ASP A 75 10.25 12.01 8.63
C ASP A 75 10.54 11.74 7.16
N ARG A 76 10.59 10.46 6.80
CA ARG A 76 10.93 10.03 5.45
C ARG A 76 9.95 10.52 4.40
N ASN A 77 8.67 10.55 4.73
CA ASN A 77 7.64 11.00 3.78
C ASN A 77 7.80 12.48 3.46
N LEU A 78 8.11 13.29 4.45
CA LEU A 78 8.38 14.71 4.23
C LEU A 78 9.62 14.89 3.36
N GLN A 79 10.70 14.17 3.68
CA GLN A 79 11.92 14.21 2.90
C GLN A 79 11.68 13.85 1.44
N ARG A 80 10.93 12.79 1.18
CA ARG A 80 10.59 12.37 -0.17
C ARG A 80 9.78 13.41 -0.92
N ALA A 81 8.83 14.05 -0.24
CA ALA A 81 8.01 15.09 -0.85
C ALA A 81 8.85 16.29 -1.24
N LEU A 82 9.74 16.74 -0.35
CA LEU A 82 10.61 17.87 -0.61
C LEU A 82 11.59 17.58 -1.74
N GLU A 83 12.15 16.39 -1.78
CA GLU A 83 13.01 15.96 -2.89
C GLU A 83 12.26 15.98 -4.22
N GLY A 84 11.00 15.53 -4.21
CA GLY A 84 10.16 15.56 -5.39
C GLY A 84 9.89 16.97 -5.88
N PHE A 85 9.57 17.88 -4.97
CA PHE A 85 9.36 19.29 -5.32
C PHE A 85 10.63 19.94 -5.83
N SER A 86 11.77 19.64 -5.21
CA SER A 86 13.06 20.14 -5.68
C SER A 86 13.35 19.69 -7.10
N ARG A 87 13.07 18.43 -7.40
CA ARG A 87 13.26 17.89 -8.74
C ARG A 87 12.37 18.60 -9.76
N LEU A 88 11.12 18.87 -9.41
CA LEU A 88 10.17 19.51 -10.32
C LEU A 88 10.50 20.98 -10.54
N SER A 89 10.96 21.68 -9.51
CA SER A 89 11.28 23.11 -9.61
C SER A 89 12.68 23.38 -10.13
N GLY A 90 13.56 22.39 -10.03
CA GLY A 90 14.98 22.59 -10.36
C GLY A 90 15.73 23.38 -9.30
N VAL A 91 15.10 23.64 -8.17
CA VAL A 91 15.68 24.42 -7.07
C VAL A 91 15.63 23.58 -5.80
N CYS A 92 16.68 23.65 -5.01
CA CYS A 92 16.71 22.93 -3.72
C CYS A 92 15.78 23.63 -2.73
N LEU A 93 14.88 22.86 -2.16
CA LEU A 93 13.89 23.37 -1.21
C LEU A 93 14.23 23.07 0.24
#